data_8d1ea1c0c15355f49fba74d58d8df0fb
#
_entry.id   8d1ea1c0c15355f49fba74d58d8df0fb
#
_cell.length_a   1.000
_cell.length_b   1.000
_cell.length_c   1.000
_cell.angle_alpha   90.00
_cell.angle_beta   90.00
_cell.angle_gamma   90.00
#
_symmetry.space_group_name_H-M   'P 1'
#
loop_
_entity.id
_entity.type
_entity.pdbx_description
1 polymer ?
#
loop_
_entity_poly.entity_id
_entity_poly.type
_entity_poly.pdbx_seq_one_letter_code
_entity_poly.pdbx_strand_id
1 'polypeptide(L)'
;MSHMRVMFDPKTIALIGATEKRGAVGRTILENLLRSKERKIFPVNPHTRKVLDVESYPAIAGVPEHVDLAVVATPARSVPGVVEECGRAGVEGVVIISAGFKEIGDEGTQLEKEIDRIRKKYGMRIMGPNCLGFVRPVLGLNATFLRGNPPPGNIAFISQSGALGSAILDWAVSAGIGFSMFASLGSMIDVDFGDMIDFLGDDGATRSILIYMEGVGNARKFMSAARGFARRKPIIILKPGRFAESARAAHSHTGAMAGDDSVYEAAFRRAGAVRVGEIAELFNAAQVLDSKKLPAG
;
A
#
# COMPACT_ATOMS: atom_id res chain seq x y z
N MET A 1 15.52 -12.92 -6.40
CA MET A 1 14.20 -12.31 -6.68
C MET A 1 14.02 -11.17 -5.70
N SER A 2 13.46 -10.05 -6.13
CA SER A 2 13.32 -8.88 -5.24
C SER A 2 12.32 -9.22 -4.14
N HIS A 3 12.64 -8.88 -2.87
CA HIS A 3 11.75 -9.00 -1.70
C HIS A 3 10.37 -8.36 -1.93
N MET A 4 10.27 -7.40 -2.86
CA MET A 4 8.99 -6.81 -3.30
C MET A 4 8.05 -7.85 -3.94
N ARG A 5 8.59 -8.81 -4.70
CA ARG A 5 7.77 -9.86 -5.30
C ARG A 5 7.17 -10.78 -4.24
N VAL A 6 7.96 -11.15 -3.23
CA VAL A 6 7.48 -11.95 -2.09
C VAL A 6 6.40 -11.19 -1.32
N MET A 7 6.58 -9.89 -1.08
CA MET A 7 5.60 -9.06 -0.39
C MET A 7 4.25 -9.01 -1.12
N PHE A 8 4.23 -8.87 -2.46
CA PHE A 8 3.00 -8.68 -3.23
C PHE A 8 2.45 -9.93 -3.90
N ASP A 9 3.14 -11.05 -3.83
CA ASP A 9 2.65 -12.39 -4.22
C ASP A 9 3.10 -13.45 -3.17
N PRO A 10 2.74 -13.26 -1.88
CA PRO A 10 3.10 -14.18 -0.82
C PRO A 10 2.32 -15.49 -0.95
N LYS A 11 2.92 -16.62 -0.54
CA LYS A 11 2.26 -17.91 -0.41
C LYS A 11 1.70 -18.11 1.00
N THR A 12 2.39 -17.55 1.97
CA THR A 12 2.08 -17.65 3.40
C THR A 12 1.94 -16.27 4.02
N ILE A 13 0.84 -16.03 4.72
CA ILE A 13 0.52 -14.71 5.29
C ILE A 13 0.16 -14.88 6.76
N ALA A 14 0.85 -14.17 7.65
CA ALA A 14 0.44 -14.03 9.04
C ALA A 14 -0.32 -12.71 9.25
N LEU A 15 -1.47 -12.77 9.90
CA LEU A 15 -2.20 -11.58 10.35
C LEU A 15 -2.01 -11.41 11.86
N ILE A 16 -1.22 -10.43 12.26
CA ILE A 16 -0.92 -10.12 13.67
C ILE A 16 -1.92 -9.06 14.16
N GLY A 17 -2.72 -9.43 15.15
CA GLY A 17 -3.88 -8.67 15.60
C GLY A 17 -5.20 -9.19 15.01
N ALA A 18 -5.22 -10.44 14.56
CA ALA A 18 -6.45 -11.13 14.15
C ALA A 18 -7.45 -11.20 15.33
N THR A 19 -8.75 -11.01 15.08
CA THR A 19 -9.75 -10.98 16.14
C THR A 19 -11.14 -11.34 15.62
N GLU A 20 -11.98 -11.88 16.49
CA GLU A 20 -13.42 -12.14 16.20
C GLU A 20 -14.31 -10.92 16.44
N LYS A 21 -13.79 -9.86 17.03
CA LYS A 21 -14.60 -8.67 17.36
C LYS A 21 -15.16 -8.04 16.08
N ARG A 22 -16.48 -8.01 15.96
CA ARG A 22 -17.18 -7.39 14.83
C ARG A 22 -16.82 -5.91 14.70
N GLY A 23 -16.58 -5.45 13.49
CA GLY A 23 -16.17 -4.07 13.19
C GLY A 23 -14.70 -3.75 13.46
N ALA A 24 -13.92 -4.68 14.01
CA ALA A 24 -12.48 -4.48 14.17
C ALA A 24 -11.72 -4.69 12.86
N VAL A 25 -10.68 -3.88 12.64
CA VAL A 25 -9.81 -3.90 11.46
C VAL A 25 -9.23 -5.31 11.24
N GLY A 26 -8.67 -5.94 12.28
CA GLY A 26 -8.06 -7.27 12.17
C GLY A 26 -9.06 -8.37 11.76
N ARG A 27 -10.36 -8.24 12.13
CA ARG A 27 -11.39 -9.15 11.64
C ARG A 27 -11.63 -8.98 10.15
N THR A 28 -11.84 -7.76 9.69
CA THR A 28 -12.12 -7.49 8.27
C THR A 28 -10.96 -7.93 7.38
N ILE A 29 -9.71 -7.70 7.81
CA ILE A 29 -8.53 -8.18 7.08
C ILE A 29 -8.54 -9.70 7.00
N LEU A 30 -8.81 -10.40 8.11
CA LEU A 30 -8.86 -11.87 8.11
C LEU A 30 -9.94 -12.39 7.17
N GLU A 31 -11.15 -11.81 7.22
CA GLU A 31 -12.25 -12.17 6.31
C GLU A 31 -11.85 -11.99 4.82
N ASN A 32 -11.11 -10.93 4.50
CA ASN A 32 -10.61 -10.67 3.16
C ASN A 32 -9.51 -11.67 2.75
N LEU A 33 -8.54 -11.92 3.61
CA LEU A 33 -7.44 -12.86 3.34
C LEU A 33 -7.95 -14.30 3.14
N LEU A 34 -8.91 -14.74 3.92
CA LEU A 34 -9.50 -16.08 3.84
C LEU A 34 -10.26 -16.35 2.52
N ARG A 35 -10.60 -15.31 1.76
CA ARG A 35 -11.16 -15.47 0.40
C ARG A 35 -10.12 -15.97 -0.62
N SER A 36 -8.83 -15.81 -0.32
CA SER A 36 -7.75 -16.31 -1.17
C SER A 36 -7.56 -17.82 -0.97
N LYS A 37 -7.94 -18.63 -1.97
CA LYS A 37 -7.88 -20.10 -1.89
C LYS A 37 -6.47 -20.67 -2.09
N GLU A 38 -5.55 -19.86 -2.61
CA GLU A 38 -4.21 -20.32 -3.00
C GLU A 38 -3.13 -20.01 -1.97
N ARG A 39 -3.51 -19.39 -0.84
CA ARG A 39 -2.59 -18.92 0.19
C ARG A 39 -2.91 -19.51 1.55
N LYS A 40 -1.86 -19.78 2.33
CA LYS A 40 -2.02 -20.18 3.71
C LYS A 40 -2.06 -18.94 4.60
N ILE A 41 -3.10 -18.83 5.40
CA ILE A 41 -3.35 -17.70 6.28
C ILE A 41 -3.21 -18.14 7.72
N PHE A 42 -2.35 -17.46 8.48
CA PHE A 42 -2.07 -17.74 9.88
C PHE A 42 -2.51 -16.54 10.75
N PRO A 43 -3.68 -16.63 11.39
CA PRO A 43 -4.08 -15.66 12.41
C PRO A 43 -3.10 -15.70 13.58
N VAL A 44 -2.67 -14.53 14.07
CA VAL A 44 -1.83 -14.42 15.27
C VAL A 44 -2.55 -13.57 16.30
N ASN A 45 -2.86 -14.20 17.45
CA ASN A 45 -3.52 -13.55 18.58
C ASN A 45 -3.11 -14.25 19.89
N PRO A 46 -2.52 -13.54 20.88
CA PRO A 46 -2.04 -14.14 22.12
C PRO A 46 -3.16 -14.64 23.05
N HIS A 47 -4.41 -14.27 22.81
CA HIS A 47 -5.53 -14.52 23.73
C HIS A 47 -6.51 -15.60 23.27
N THR A 48 -6.45 -16.00 21.99
CA THR A 48 -7.39 -16.98 21.43
C THR A 48 -6.69 -18.04 20.59
N ARG A 49 -7.19 -19.30 20.69
CA ARG A 49 -6.65 -20.43 19.89
C ARG A 49 -7.29 -20.55 18.51
N LYS A 50 -8.39 -19.84 18.28
CA LYS A 50 -9.09 -19.81 17.00
C LYS A 50 -9.65 -18.42 16.75
N VAL A 51 -9.62 -17.97 15.49
CA VAL A 51 -10.29 -16.75 15.00
C VAL A 51 -10.98 -17.09 13.69
N LEU A 52 -12.29 -16.87 13.60
CA LEU A 52 -13.13 -17.25 12.44
C LEU A 52 -12.94 -18.72 12.03
N ASP A 53 -12.98 -19.62 13.04
CA ASP A 53 -12.78 -21.07 12.90
C ASP A 53 -11.40 -21.50 12.39
N VAL A 54 -10.46 -20.57 12.14
CA VAL A 54 -9.08 -20.84 11.77
C VAL A 54 -8.21 -20.91 13.02
N GLU A 55 -7.29 -21.87 13.08
CA GLU A 55 -6.30 -21.99 14.15
C GLU A 55 -5.48 -20.70 14.26
N SER A 56 -5.30 -20.20 15.48
CA SER A 56 -4.57 -18.98 15.80
C SER A 56 -3.38 -19.28 16.68
N TYR A 57 -2.27 -18.60 16.41
CA TYR A 57 -1.01 -18.75 17.10
C TYR A 57 -0.77 -17.59 18.06
N PRO A 58 -0.18 -17.81 19.25
CA PRO A 58 0.03 -16.74 20.23
C PRO A 58 1.06 -15.69 19.77
N ALA A 59 2.03 -16.10 18.95
CA ALA A 59 3.06 -15.25 18.37
C ALA A 59 3.46 -15.80 17.00
N ILE A 60 4.13 -14.99 16.18
CA ILE A 60 4.59 -15.42 14.83
C ILE A 60 5.58 -16.57 14.91
N ALA A 61 6.39 -16.65 15.98
CA ALA A 61 7.32 -17.75 16.21
C ALA A 61 6.65 -19.12 16.41
N GLY A 62 5.36 -19.15 16.73
CA GLY A 62 4.57 -20.38 16.85
C GLY A 62 3.95 -20.87 15.55
N VAL A 63 4.03 -20.10 14.46
CA VAL A 63 3.51 -20.49 13.14
C VAL A 63 4.37 -21.64 12.58
N PRO A 64 3.76 -22.75 12.14
CA PRO A 64 4.49 -23.98 11.78
C PRO A 64 5.23 -23.90 10.44
N GLU A 65 5.02 -22.84 9.66
CA GLU A 65 5.62 -22.67 8.34
C GLU A 65 6.32 -21.31 8.24
N HIS A 66 7.22 -21.19 7.26
CA HIS A 66 7.81 -19.89 6.93
C HIS A 66 6.71 -18.89 6.49
N VAL A 67 6.80 -17.65 6.95
CA VAL A 67 5.84 -16.59 6.65
C VAL A 67 6.49 -15.59 5.69
N ASP A 68 5.91 -15.48 4.47
CA ASP A 68 6.38 -14.55 3.45
C ASP A 68 5.98 -13.10 3.79
N LEU A 69 4.75 -12.92 4.25
CA LEU A 69 4.15 -11.62 4.55
C LEU A 69 3.51 -11.58 5.92
N ALA A 70 3.86 -10.59 6.73
CA ALA A 70 3.12 -10.26 7.94
C ALA A 70 2.26 -9.01 7.72
N VAL A 71 0.96 -9.10 8.04
CA VAL A 71 0.05 -7.96 8.08
C VAL A 71 -0.19 -7.60 9.54
N VAL A 72 0.15 -6.39 9.95
CA VAL A 72 0.12 -5.94 11.34
C VAL A 72 -1.03 -4.97 11.58
N ALA A 73 -1.94 -5.35 12.47
CA ALA A 73 -3.11 -4.58 12.86
C ALA A 73 -3.24 -4.49 14.41
N THR A 74 -2.12 -4.23 15.07
CA THR A 74 -2.02 -4.09 16.54
C THR A 74 -1.84 -2.62 16.93
N PRO A 75 -2.03 -2.22 18.21
CA PRO A 75 -1.77 -0.85 18.65
C PRO A 75 -0.35 -0.38 18.33
N ALA A 76 -0.17 0.88 17.92
CA ALA A 76 1.11 1.43 17.44
C ALA A 76 2.30 1.14 18.36
N ARG A 77 2.12 1.28 19.69
CA ARG A 77 3.17 1.04 20.68
C ARG A 77 3.72 -0.39 20.70
N SER A 78 2.93 -1.37 20.27
CA SER A 78 3.36 -2.76 20.18
C SER A 78 4.07 -3.11 18.86
N VAL A 79 3.90 -2.27 17.82
CA VAL A 79 4.38 -2.57 16.47
C VAL A 79 5.90 -2.77 16.39
N PRO A 80 6.78 -1.98 17.03
CA PRO A 80 8.21 -2.22 16.97
C PRO A 80 8.58 -3.62 17.48
N GLY A 81 8.00 -4.07 18.59
CA GLY A 81 8.20 -5.42 19.13
C GLY A 81 7.73 -6.51 18.16
N VAL A 82 6.55 -6.31 17.55
CA VAL A 82 6.00 -7.23 16.54
C VAL A 82 6.92 -7.32 15.31
N VAL A 83 7.44 -6.18 14.83
CA VAL A 83 8.36 -6.15 13.68
C VAL A 83 9.70 -6.83 14.01
N GLU A 84 10.21 -6.67 15.25
CA GLU A 84 11.41 -7.41 15.72
C GLU A 84 11.16 -8.93 15.75
N GLU A 85 9.98 -9.38 16.20
CA GLU A 85 9.60 -10.79 16.16
C GLU A 85 9.49 -11.32 14.72
N CYS A 86 8.88 -10.55 13.80
CA CYS A 86 8.83 -10.87 12.38
C CYS A 86 10.24 -11.04 11.80
N GLY A 87 11.15 -10.12 12.11
CA GLY A 87 12.52 -10.19 11.65
C GLY A 87 13.27 -11.43 12.16
N ARG A 88 13.08 -11.83 13.43
CA ARG A 88 13.65 -13.06 13.99
C ARG A 88 13.07 -14.31 13.34
N ALA A 89 11.81 -14.28 12.94
CA ALA A 89 11.14 -15.37 12.24
C ALA A 89 11.49 -15.44 10.73
N GLY A 90 12.30 -14.50 10.22
CA GLY A 90 12.74 -14.49 8.83
C GLY A 90 11.69 -13.94 7.83
N VAL A 91 10.68 -13.20 8.30
CA VAL A 91 9.67 -12.59 7.43
C VAL A 91 10.31 -11.59 6.49
N GLU A 92 10.02 -11.67 5.19
CA GLU A 92 10.61 -10.79 4.18
C GLU A 92 9.82 -9.50 3.97
N GLY A 93 8.48 -9.56 4.06
CA GLY A 93 7.58 -8.44 3.86
C GLY A 93 6.67 -8.17 5.05
N VAL A 94 6.49 -6.89 5.40
CA VAL A 94 5.57 -6.47 6.47
C VAL A 94 4.68 -5.33 5.97
N VAL A 95 3.37 -5.46 6.17
CA VAL A 95 2.41 -4.38 5.93
C VAL A 95 1.87 -3.91 7.27
N ILE A 96 2.11 -2.65 7.63
CA ILE A 96 1.68 -2.08 8.90
C ILE A 96 0.44 -1.22 8.66
N ILE A 97 -0.72 -1.78 9.00
CA ILE A 97 -2.03 -1.10 8.89
C ILE A 97 -2.19 -0.06 10.01
N SER A 98 -1.66 -0.36 11.18
CA SER A 98 -1.80 0.44 12.40
C SER A 98 -1.48 1.91 12.17
N ALA A 99 -2.29 2.79 12.73
CA ALA A 99 -2.08 4.24 12.84
C ALA A 99 -1.57 4.59 14.24
N GLY A 100 -1.14 5.84 14.46
CA GLY A 100 -0.55 6.33 15.72
C GLY A 100 0.96 6.50 15.61
N PHE A 101 1.45 6.96 14.47
CA PHE A 101 2.86 7.18 14.17
C PHE A 101 3.14 8.68 13.94
N LYS A 102 3.92 9.07 12.94
CA LYS A 102 4.32 10.47 12.74
C LYS A 102 3.14 11.46 12.71
N GLU A 103 1.95 11.02 12.35
CA GLU A 103 0.74 11.84 12.32
C GLU A 103 0.27 12.30 13.71
N ILE A 104 0.73 11.64 14.78
CA ILE A 104 0.46 12.06 16.16
C ILE A 104 1.61 12.86 16.80
N GLY A 105 2.67 13.17 16.03
CA GLY A 105 3.81 13.98 16.47
C GLY A 105 5.04 13.17 16.87
N ASP A 106 5.81 13.70 17.84
CA ASP A 106 7.16 13.19 18.16
C ASP A 106 7.18 11.74 18.65
N GLU A 107 6.24 11.35 19.51
CA GLU A 107 6.15 9.96 20.02
C GLU A 107 6.00 8.98 18.86
N GLY A 108 5.07 9.27 17.94
CA GLY A 108 4.86 8.43 16.76
C GLY A 108 6.04 8.42 15.79
N THR A 109 6.73 9.55 15.66
CA THR A 109 7.97 9.65 14.87
C THR A 109 9.09 8.77 15.43
N GLN A 110 9.21 8.65 16.76
CA GLN A 110 10.18 7.76 17.38
C GLN A 110 9.87 6.28 17.09
N LEU A 111 8.59 5.90 17.13
CA LEU A 111 8.18 4.53 16.75
C LEU A 111 8.56 4.21 15.30
N GLU A 112 8.37 5.15 14.35
CA GLU A 112 8.78 4.94 12.94
C GLU A 112 10.31 4.76 12.82
N LYS A 113 11.11 5.56 13.53
CA LYS A 113 12.57 5.42 13.54
C LYS A 113 13.01 4.06 14.08
N GLU A 114 12.36 3.58 15.13
CA GLU A 114 12.66 2.26 15.71
C GLU A 114 12.31 1.15 14.71
N ILE A 115 11.15 1.20 14.08
CA ILE A 115 10.73 0.25 13.05
C ILE A 115 11.73 0.24 11.89
N ASP A 116 12.17 1.41 11.40
CA ASP A 116 13.14 1.50 10.30
C ASP A 116 14.52 0.91 10.70
N ARG A 117 14.96 1.11 11.96
CA ARG A 117 16.17 0.48 12.50
C ARG A 117 16.06 -1.04 12.48
N ILE A 118 14.92 -1.58 12.95
CA ILE A 118 14.66 -3.03 12.98
C ILE A 118 14.61 -3.60 11.56
N ARG A 119 13.87 -2.94 10.66
CA ARG A 119 13.80 -3.31 9.24
C ARG A 119 15.19 -3.47 8.62
N LYS A 120 16.06 -2.46 8.83
CA LYS A 120 17.44 -2.47 8.30
C LYS A 120 18.26 -3.62 8.89
N LYS A 121 18.08 -3.92 10.17
CA LYS A 121 18.78 -5.03 10.85
C LYS A 121 18.49 -6.39 10.22
N TYR A 122 17.24 -6.62 9.83
CA TYR A 122 16.79 -7.91 9.28
C TYR A 122 16.64 -7.93 7.75
N GLY A 123 16.82 -6.82 7.07
CA GLY A 123 16.67 -6.72 5.61
C GLY A 123 15.23 -6.82 5.11
N MET A 124 14.23 -6.60 5.97
CA MET A 124 12.82 -6.68 5.61
C MET A 124 12.36 -5.49 4.76
N ARG A 125 11.30 -5.70 3.96
CA ARG A 125 10.58 -4.62 3.29
C ARG A 125 9.31 -4.29 4.06
N ILE A 126 9.04 -2.99 4.24
CA ILE A 126 7.89 -2.52 5.02
C ILE A 126 7.05 -1.54 4.21
N MET A 127 5.74 -1.82 4.08
CA MET A 127 4.73 -0.90 3.57
C MET A 127 3.94 -0.30 4.73
N GLY A 128 3.71 1.01 4.69
CA GLY A 128 3.09 1.76 5.79
C GLY A 128 4.14 2.49 6.64
N PRO A 129 3.90 2.69 7.95
CA PRO A 129 2.63 2.44 8.68
C PRO A 129 1.48 3.37 8.26
N ASN A 130 0.34 3.26 8.95
CA ASN A 130 -0.84 4.08 8.71
C ASN A 130 -1.31 3.96 7.24
N CYS A 131 -1.52 2.72 6.76
CA CYS A 131 -1.96 2.43 5.41
C CYS A 131 -3.20 1.52 5.39
N LEU A 132 -3.91 1.46 4.26
CA LEU A 132 -5.01 0.50 4.09
C LEU A 132 -4.53 -0.92 3.78
N GLY A 133 -3.29 -1.07 3.33
CA GLY A 133 -2.78 -2.29 2.75
C GLY A 133 -2.86 -2.32 1.22
N PHE A 134 -2.98 -3.50 0.64
CA PHE A 134 -3.05 -3.65 -0.81
C PHE A 134 -4.02 -4.75 -1.25
N VAL A 135 -4.48 -4.64 -2.50
CA VAL A 135 -5.29 -5.64 -3.19
C VAL A 135 -4.62 -5.99 -4.51
N ARG A 136 -4.53 -7.27 -4.82
CA ARG A 136 -4.14 -7.79 -6.13
C ARG A 136 -5.28 -8.66 -6.68
N PRO A 137 -6.26 -8.06 -7.38
CA PRO A 137 -7.45 -8.77 -7.84
C PRO A 137 -7.12 -9.94 -8.77
N VAL A 138 -6.09 -9.80 -9.61
CA VAL A 138 -5.61 -10.86 -10.53
C VAL A 138 -5.08 -12.10 -9.79
N LEU A 139 -4.71 -11.96 -8.50
CA LEU A 139 -4.25 -13.02 -7.64
C LEU A 139 -5.30 -13.44 -6.60
N GLY A 140 -6.49 -12.84 -6.61
CA GLY A 140 -7.51 -13.04 -5.58
C GLY A 140 -7.04 -12.65 -4.18
N LEU A 141 -6.06 -11.74 -4.04
CA LEU A 141 -5.47 -11.33 -2.77
C LEU A 141 -5.98 -9.97 -2.34
N ASN A 142 -6.53 -9.89 -1.13
CA ASN A 142 -6.93 -8.65 -0.48
C ASN A 142 -6.39 -8.60 0.96
N ALA A 143 -5.31 -7.85 1.15
CA ALA A 143 -4.67 -7.60 2.44
C ALA A 143 -5.03 -6.19 2.97
N THR A 144 -6.32 -5.83 2.88
CA THR A 144 -6.87 -4.55 3.38
C THR A 144 -8.02 -4.79 4.32
N PHE A 145 -8.46 -3.73 5.03
CA PHE A 145 -9.70 -3.73 5.79
C PHE A 145 -10.88 -3.09 5.03
N LEU A 146 -10.75 -2.91 3.72
CA LEU A 146 -11.83 -2.42 2.87
C LEU A 146 -12.86 -3.52 2.60
N ARG A 147 -14.11 -3.12 2.43
CA ARG A 147 -15.19 -4.04 2.05
C ARG A 147 -15.22 -4.20 0.54
N GLY A 148 -15.38 -5.44 0.09
CA GLY A 148 -15.44 -5.75 -1.34
C GLY A 148 -14.07 -5.95 -1.99
N ASN A 149 -14.10 -6.52 -3.19
CA ASN A 149 -12.93 -6.71 -4.04
C ASN A 149 -13.19 -6.04 -5.38
N PRO A 150 -12.34 -5.14 -5.84
CA PRO A 150 -12.44 -4.64 -7.19
C PRO A 150 -12.21 -5.78 -8.20
N PRO A 151 -12.82 -5.71 -9.39
CA PRO A 151 -12.59 -6.70 -10.43
C PRO A 151 -11.13 -6.66 -10.91
N PRO A 152 -10.59 -7.79 -11.43
CA PRO A 152 -9.29 -7.80 -12.05
C PRO A 152 -9.28 -6.94 -13.33
N GLY A 153 -8.18 -6.22 -13.55
CA GLY A 153 -7.97 -5.33 -14.69
C GLY A 153 -6.49 -5.01 -14.89
N ASN A 154 -6.20 -3.93 -15.57
CA ASN A 154 -4.85 -3.58 -16.00
C ASN A 154 -4.32 -2.25 -15.42
N ILE A 155 -5.09 -1.59 -14.58
CA ILE A 155 -4.72 -0.33 -13.93
C ILE A 155 -4.15 -0.62 -12.55
N ALA A 156 -2.95 -0.10 -12.23
CA ALA A 156 -2.49 -0.03 -10.86
C ALA A 156 -2.86 1.33 -10.26
N PHE A 157 -3.47 1.34 -9.09
CA PHE A 157 -3.72 2.56 -8.33
C PHE A 157 -2.90 2.58 -7.04
N ILE A 158 -2.08 3.60 -6.88
CA ILE A 158 -1.23 3.80 -5.71
C ILE A 158 -1.65 5.09 -5.01
N SER A 159 -2.02 5.01 -3.74
CA SER A 159 -2.46 6.16 -2.95
C SER A 159 -1.60 6.34 -1.71
N GLN A 160 -1.22 7.58 -1.41
CA GLN A 160 -0.66 7.94 -0.12
C GLN A 160 -1.76 8.12 0.94
N SER A 161 -2.96 8.54 0.51
CA SER A 161 -4.14 8.71 1.37
C SER A 161 -4.99 7.45 1.43
N GLY A 162 -5.25 6.93 2.64
CA GLY A 162 -6.17 5.83 2.86
C GLY A 162 -7.61 6.20 2.53
N ALA A 163 -8.10 7.32 3.04
CA ALA A 163 -9.49 7.75 2.85
C ALA A 163 -9.85 7.93 1.37
N LEU A 164 -8.97 8.60 0.60
CA LEU A 164 -9.18 8.75 -0.83
C LEU A 164 -9.10 7.40 -1.57
N GLY A 165 -8.17 6.54 -1.16
CA GLY A 165 -8.04 5.20 -1.73
C GLY A 165 -9.33 4.40 -1.60
N SER A 166 -10.00 4.44 -0.43
CA SER A 166 -11.29 3.76 -0.24
C SER A 166 -12.39 4.32 -1.14
N ALA A 167 -12.50 5.65 -1.24
CA ALA A 167 -13.49 6.31 -2.10
C ALA A 167 -13.30 5.97 -3.59
N ILE A 168 -12.05 5.90 -4.05
CA ILE A 168 -11.73 5.51 -5.42
C ILE A 168 -12.08 4.05 -5.69
N LEU A 169 -11.82 3.14 -4.74
CA LEU A 169 -12.22 1.75 -4.90
C LEU A 169 -13.73 1.57 -4.97
N ASP A 170 -14.49 2.23 -4.10
CA ASP A 170 -15.95 2.17 -4.10
C ASP A 170 -16.53 2.69 -5.43
N TRP A 171 -15.99 3.80 -5.92
CA TRP A 171 -16.36 4.32 -7.23
C TRP A 171 -16.01 3.36 -8.37
N ALA A 172 -14.79 2.82 -8.38
CA ALA A 172 -14.31 1.96 -9.45
C ALA A 172 -15.12 0.66 -9.55
N VAL A 173 -15.49 0.07 -8.40
CA VAL A 173 -16.40 -1.10 -8.36
C VAL A 173 -17.73 -0.76 -9.01
N SER A 174 -18.32 0.41 -8.68
CA SER A 174 -19.58 0.88 -9.25
C SER A 174 -19.48 1.18 -10.75
N ALA A 175 -18.32 1.67 -11.21
CA ALA A 175 -18.04 1.96 -12.61
C ALA A 175 -17.56 0.73 -13.44
N GLY A 176 -17.39 -0.43 -12.80
CA GLY A 176 -16.89 -1.65 -13.45
C GLY A 176 -15.42 -1.59 -13.86
N ILE A 177 -14.63 -0.68 -13.25
CA ILE A 177 -13.20 -0.53 -13.55
C ILE A 177 -12.39 -1.56 -12.76
N GLY A 178 -11.57 -2.31 -13.50
CA GLY A 178 -10.71 -3.35 -12.93
C GLY A 178 -9.29 -2.86 -12.62
N PHE A 179 -8.70 -3.47 -11.59
CA PHE A 179 -7.33 -3.18 -11.18
C PHE A 179 -6.40 -4.40 -11.34
N SER A 180 -5.16 -4.14 -11.73
CA SER A 180 -4.05 -5.09 -11.55
C SER A 180 -3.57 -5.06 -10.10
N MET A 181 -3.54 -3.87 -9.51
CA MET A 181 -3.17 -3.64 -8.12
C MET A 181 -3.81 -2.36 -7.59
N PHE A 182 -4.22 -2.41 -6.32
CA PHE A 182 -4.45 -1.24 -5.48
C PHE A 182 -3.47 -1.28 -4.31
N ALA A 183 -2.82 -0.16 -3.98
CA ALA A 183 -1.94 -0.07 -2.81
C ALA A 183 -2.06 1.29 -2.12
N SER A 184 -2.18 1.26 -0.79
CA SER A 184 -2.09 2.45 0.05
C SER A 184 -0.76 2.44 0.79
N LEU A 185 0.07 3.47 0.60
CA LEU A 185 1.44 3.48 1.11
C LEU A 185 1.60 4.07 2.52
N GLY A 186 0.64 4.89 2.97
CA GLY A 186 0.72 5.53 4.30
C GLY A 186 1.96 6.39 4.47
N SER A 187 2.68 6.20 5.56
CA SER A 187 3.86 6.99 5.94
C SER A 187 5.08 6.79 5.03
N MET A 188 5.16 5.70 4.28
CA MET A 188 6.27 5.36 3.37
C MET A 188 7.65 5.35 4.07
N ILE A 189 7.77 4.65 5.19
CA ILE A 189 9.07 4.57 5.90
C ILE A 189 10.13 3.76 5.13
N ASP A 190 9.70 2.88 4.20
CA ASP A 190 10.55 2.09 3.34
C ASP A 190 10.01 2.01 1.92
N VAL A 191 8.91 1.25 1.70
CA VAL A 191 8.29 1.13 0.37
C VAL A 191 7.65 2.46 0.00
N ASP A 192 8.14 3.06 -1.08
CA ASP A 192 7.70 4.35 -1.61
C ASP A 192 7.18 4.25 -3.04
N PHE A 193 6.82 5.38 -3.65
CA PHE A 193 6.35 5.44 -5.03
C PHE A 193 7.37 4.88 -6.03
N GLY A 194 8.67 5.09 -5.80
CA GLY A 194 9.71 4.59 -6.69
C GLY A 194 9.76 3.07 -6.70
N ASP A 195 9.71 2.42 -5.51
CA ASP A 195 9.66 0.96 -5.40
C ASP A 195 8.41 0.39 -6.09
N MET A 196 7.25 1.04 -5.90
CA MET A 196 6.01 0.58 -6.49
C MET A 196 6.02 0.70 -8.02
N ILE A 197 6.52 1.81 -8.56
CA ILE A 197 6.63 2.01 -10.01
C ILE A 197 7.58 0.98 -10.62
N ASP A 198 8.74 0.73 -9.99
CA ASP A 198 9.70 -0.28 -10.46
C ASP A 198 9.07 -1.68 -10.42
N PHE A 199 8.41 -2.06 -9.32
CA PHE A 199 7.71 -3.33 -9.20
C PHE A 199 6.64 -3.52 -10.27
N LEU A 200 5.80 -2.51 -10.49
CA LEU A 200 4.71 -2.53 -11.47
C LEU A 200 5.21 -2.42 -12.93
N GLY A 201 6.43 -1.93 -13.11
CA GLY A 201 7.11 -1.92 -14.40
C GLY A 201 7.33 -3.32 -14.97
N ASP A 202 7.63 -4.26 -14.09
CA ASP A 202 7.86 -5.67 -14.41
C ASP A 202 6.58 -6.53 -14.29
N ASP A 203 5.49 -5.96 -13.76
CA ASP A 203 4.21 -6.68 -13.63
C ASP A 203 3.48 -6.72 -14.98
N GLY A 204 3.34 -7.92 -15.54
CA GLY A 204 2.69 -8.15 -16.83
C GLY A 204 1.20 -7.81 -16.85
N ALA A 205 0.54 -7.82 -15.69
CA ALA A 205 -0.87 -7.46 -15.58
C ALA A 205 -1.10 -5.93 -15.61
N THR A 206 -0.08 -5.14 -15.23
CA THR A 206 -0.20 -3.67 -15.15
C THR A 206 0.14 -3.01 -16.49
N ARG A 207 -0.77 -2.20 -17.02
CA ARG A 207 -0.59 -1.42 -18.26
C ARG A 207 -0.50 0.09 -18.01
N SER A 208 -1.01 0.57 -16.88
CA SER A 208 -0.98 1.98 -16.49
C SER A 208 -0.93 2.13 -14.99
N ILE A 209 -0.41 3.26 -14.51
CA ILE A 209 -0.39 3.60 -13.08
C ILE A 209 -1.12 4.92 -12.87
N LEU A 210 -2.07 4.92 -11.94
CA LEU A 210 -2.68 6.11 -11.36
C LEU A 210 -2.10 6.33 -9.97
N ILE A 211 -1.66 7.55 -9.68
CA ILE A 211 -1.02 7.91 -8.41
C ILE A 211 -1.76 9.08 -7.76
N TYR A 212 -2.16 8.91 -6.50
CA TYR A 212 -2.47 10.03 -5.61
C TYR A 212 -1.27 10.28 -4.69
N MET A 213 -0.65 11.44 -4.82
CA MET A 213 0.60 11.79 -4.16
C MET A 213 0.46 13.09 -3.36
N GLU A 214 0.69 13.05 -2.06
CA GLU A 214 0.78 14.24 -1.21
C GLU A 214 2.21 14.80 -1.16
N GLY A 215 3.18 13.91 -1.17
CA GLY A 215 4.60 14.24 -1.23
C GLY A 215 5.45 13.07 -1.68
N VAL A 216 6.62 13.36 -2.22
CA VAL A 216 7.59 12.33 -2.64
C VAL A 216 8.65 12.15 -1.54
N GLY A 217 8.85 10.92 -1.07
CA GLY A 217 9.87 10.62 -0.06
C GLY A 217 11.29 10.69 -0.65
N ASN A 218 11.56 9.90 -1.68
CA ASN A 218 12.86 9.88 -2.38
C ASN A 218 12.69 10.33 -3.84
N ALA A 219 12.93 11.63 -4.08
CA ALA A 219 12.75 12.23 -5.39
C ALA A 219 13.64 11.60 -6.48
N ARG A 220 14.88 11.23 -6.15
CA ARG A 220 15.80 10.61 -7.12
C ARG A 220 15.30 9.24 -7.57
N LYS A 221 14.87 8.42 -6.62
CA LYS A 221 14.33 7.08 -6.87
C LYS A 221 13.03 7.16 -7.66
N PHE A 222 12.11 8.04 -7.26
CA PHE A 222 10.87 8.31 -8.00
C PHE A 222 11.15 8.70 -9.46
N MET A 223 12.04 9.68 -9.69
CA MET A 223 12.37 10.15 -11.03
C MET A 223 13.01 9.07 -11.91
N SER A 224 13.85 8.21 -11.33
CA SER A 224 14.45 7.08 -12.05
C SER A 224 13.39 6.08 -12.49
N ALA A 225 12.57 5.62 -11.56
CA ALA A 225 11.50 4.65 -11.79
C ALA A 225 10.45 5.20 -12.78
N ALA A 226 9.97 6.42 -12.55
CA ALA A 226 8.94 7.04 -13.39
C ALA A 226 9.39 7.20 -14.84
N ARG A 227 10.63 7.61 -15.09
CA ARG A 227 11.18 7.70 -16.45
C ARG A 227 11.29 6.34 -17.14
N GLY A 228 11.68 5.31 -16.42
CA GLY A 228 11.77 3.95 -16.93
C GLY A 228 10.41 3.41 -17.35
N PHE A 229 9.38 3.65 -16.51
CA PHE A 229 8.02 3.19 -16.72
C PHE A 229 7.30 4.00 -17.81
N ALA A 230 7.34 5.35 -17.75
CA ALA A 230 6.59 6.24 -18.64
C ALA A 230 6.96 6.10 -20.14
N ARG A 231 8.12 5.52 -20.44
CA ARG A 231 8.50 5.19 -21.82
C ARG A 231 7.69 4.05 -22.44
N ARG A 232 7.03 3.24 -21.62
CA ARG A 232 6.31 2.03 -22.03
C ARG A 232 4.83 2.05 -21.67
N LYS A 233 4.49 2.69 -20.56
CA LYS A 233 3.16 2.66 -19.96
C LYS A 233 2.85 4.04 -19.35
N PRO A 234 1.60 4.55 -19.46
CA PRO A 234 1.26 5.85 -18.91
C PRO A 234 1.27 5.86 -17.37
N ILE A 235 1.73 6.99 -16.82
CA ILE A 235 1.61 7.35 -15.41
C ILE A 235 0.79 8.62 -15.32
N ILE A 236 -0.33 8.56 -14.56
CA ILE A 236 -1.19 9.70 -14.29
C ILE A 236 -1.07 10.05 -12.81
N ILE A 237 -0.82 11.31 -12.50
CA ILE A 237 -0.57 11.76 -11.12
C ILE A 237 -1.54 12.85 -10.74
N LEU A 238 -2.27 12.62 -9.66
CA LEU A 238 -3.00 13.65 -8.94
C LEU A 238 -2.19 14.04 -7.71
N LYS A 239 -1.69 15.28 -7.69
CA LYS A 239 -1.01 15.87 -6.53
C LYS A 239 -1.78 17.09 -6.05
N PRO A 240 -2.43 17.02 -4.86
CA PRO A 240 -3.09 18.17 -4.26
C PRO A 240 -2.09 19.24 -3.81
N GLY A 241 -2.59 20.43 -3.47
CA GLY A 241 -1.76 21.50 -2.93
C GLY A 241 -1.18 22.43 -4.00
N ARG A 242 -1.84 22.52 -5.17
CA ARG A 242 -1.45 23.44 -6.25
C ARG A 242 -1.59 24.93 -5.87
N PHE A 243 -2.53 25.24 -4.99
CA PHE A 243 -2.77 26.60 -4.49
C PHE A 243 -2.37 26.71 -3.03
N ALA A 244 -1.94 27.90 -2.59
CA ALA A 244 -1.44 28.14 -1.23
C ALA A 244 -2.42 27.74 -0.12
N GLU A 245 -3.73 27.85 -0.37
CA GLU A 245 -4.78 27.42 0.58
C GLU A 245 -4.87 25.90 0.69
N SER A 246 -4.85 25.20 -0.43
CA SER A 246 -4.87 23.72 -0.45
C SER A 246 -3.54 23.13 0.03
N ALA A 247 -2.43 23.85 -0.15
CA ALA A 247 -1.12 23.46 0.39
C ALA A 247 -1.10 23.51 1.93
N ARG A 248 -1.73 24.52 2.55
CA ARG A 248 -1.88 24.60 4.01
C ARG A 248 -2.75 23.48 4.59
N ALA A 249 -3.84 23.12 3.92
CA ALA A 249 -4.69 22.03 4.33
C ALA A 249 -3.95 20.68 4.25
N ALA A 250 -3.20 20.42 3.18
CA ALA A 250 -2.37 19.24 3.02
C ALA A 250 -1.25 19.15 4.07
N HIS A 251 -0.61 20.27 4.41
CA HIS A 251 0.42 20.35 5.45
C HIS A 251 -0.13 19.97 6.84
N SER A 252 -1.33 20.46 7.18
CA SER A 252 -1.98 20.14 8.46
C SER A 252 -2.32 18.65 8.59
N HIS A 253 -2.55 17.96 7.49
CA HIS A 253 -2.96 16.55 7.47
C HIS A 253 -1.78 15.56 7.49
N THR A 254 -0.66 15.91 6.87
CA THR A 254 0.44 14.96 6.63
C THR A 254 1.78 15.35 7.26
N GLY A 255 1.91 16.55 7.76
CA GLY A 255 3.20 17.10 8.25
C GLY A 255 4.28 17.21 7.16
N ALA A 256 3.95 16.93 5.90
CA ALA A 256 4.88 17.04 4.79
C ALA A 256 5.09 18.52 4.43
N MET A 257 6.34 18.98 4.34
CA MET A 257 6.65 20.30 3.81
C MET A 257 6.16 20.37 2.35
N ALA A 258 5.28 21.32 2.07
CA ALA A 258 4.83 21.61 0.72
C ALA A 258 6.03 22.12 -0.08
N GLY A 259 6.60 21.29 -0.95
CA GLY A 259 7.55 21.74 -1.97
C GLY A 259 6.87 22.70 -2.94
N ASP A 260 7.65 23.55 -3.60
CA ASP A 260 7.14 24.41 -4.66
C ASP A 260 6.44 23.59 -5.75
N ASP A 261 5.19 23.91 -6.05
CA ASP A 261 4.36 23.19 -7.02
C ASP A 261 4.98 23.22 -8.44
N SER A 262 5.70 24.29 -8.78
CA SER A 262 6.40 24.41 -10.05
C SER A 262 7.52 23.38 -10.22
N VAL A 263 8.17 22.99 -9.12
CA VAL A 263 9.20 21.94 -9.10
C VAL A 263 8.56 20.56 -9.37
N TYR A 264 7.41 20.29 -8.77
CA TYR A 264 6.67 19.05 -9.05
C TYR A 264 6.19 18.99 -10.50
N GLU A 265 5.64 20.09 -11.03
CA GLU A 265 5.21 20.16 -12.42
C GLU A 265 6.37 19.87 -13.39
N ALA A 266 7.53 20.52 -13.18
CA ALA A 266 8.72 20.30 -13.99
C ALA A 266 9.24 18.85 -13.87
N ALA A 267 9.19 18.27 -12.66
CA ALA A 267 9.61 16.89 -12.40
C ALA A 267 8.72 15.89 -13.13
N PHE A 268 7.39 16.02 -13.03
CA PHE A 268 6.44 15.12 -13.68
C PHE A 268 6.57 15.17 -15.20
N ARG A 269 6.64 16.39 -15.77
CA ARG A 269 6.87 16.58 -17.21
C ARG A 269 8.18 15.93 -17.66
N ARG A 270 9.27 16.11 -16.91
CA ARG A 270 10.57 15.51 -17.19
C ARG A 270 10.56 13.99 -17.03
N ALA A 271 9.72 13.45 -16.17
CA ALA A 271 9.54 12.00 -16.01
C ALA A 271 8.68 11.37 -17.11
N GLY A 272 7.92 12.17 -17.88
CA GLY A 272 6.94 11.69 -18.85
C GLY A 272 5.61 11.29 -18.21
N ALA A 273 5.35 11.75 -16.98
CA ALA A 273 4.08 11.52 -16.30
C ALA A 273 3.09 12.64 -16.62
N VAL A 274 1.81 12.28 -16.72
CA VAL A 274 0.72 13.25 -16.92
C VAL A 274 0.18 13.67 -15.57
N ARG A 275 0.14 14.97 -15.29
CA ARG A 275 -0.47 15.50 -14.10
C ARG A 275 -1.91 15.90 -14.37
N VAL A 276 -2.82 15.50 -13.48
CA VAL A 276 -4.22 15.94 -13.45
C VAL A 276 -4.47 16.88 -12.26
N GLY A 277 -5.45 17.76 -12.40
CA GLY A 277 -5.77 18.78 -11.39
C GLY A 277 -6.80 18.32 -10.36
N GLU A 278 -7.68 17.40 -10.75
CA GLU A 278 -8.86 17.02 -9.98
C GLU A 278 -9.08 15.51 -9.99
N ILE A 279 -9.83 15.03 -8.98
CA ILE A 279 -10.20 13.61 -8.85
C ILE A 279 -11.04 13.15 -10.07
N ALA A 280 -11.91 14.02 -10.58
CA ALA A 280 -12.72 13.70 -11.76
C ALA A 280 -11.86 13.42 -13.01
N GLU A 281 -10.78 14.17 -13.21
CA GLU A 281 -9.82 13.93 -14.28
C GLU A 281 -9.07 12.59 -14.10
N LEU A 282 -8.72 12.24 -12.85
CA LEU A 282 -8.11 10.94 -12.53
C LEU A 282 -9.08 9.79 -12.89
N PHE A 283 -10.36 9.94 -12.59
CA PHE A 283 -11.40 8.98 -12.94
C PHE A 283 -11.62 8.86 -14.46
N ASN A 284 -11.68 9.98 -15.16
CA ASN A 284 -11.77 9.98 -16.62
C ASN A 284 -10.55 9.29 -17.25
N ALA A 285 -9.36 9.56 -16.74
CA ALA A 285 -8.14 8.88 -17.17
C ALA A 285 -8.22 7.36 -16.93
N ALA A 286 -8.75 6.93 -15.77
CA ALA A 286 -8.94 5.52 -15.47
C ALA A 286 -9.88 4.85 -16.49
N GLN A 287 -11.01 5.47 -16.82
CA GLN A 287 -11.96 4.95 -17.81
C GLN A 287 -11.35 4.84 -19.20
N VAL A 288 -10.59 5.86 -19.63
CA VAL A 288 -9.89 5.83 -20.93
C VAL A 288 -8.86 4.73 -20.99
N LEU A 289 -8.06 4.56 -19.92
CA LEU A 289 -6.98 3.57 -19.85
C LEU A 289 -7.49 2.13 -19.70
N ASP A 290 -8.68 1.93 -19.09
CA ASP A 290 -9.35 0.63 -19.02
C ASP A 290 -9.96 0.21 -20.34
N SER A 291 -10.22 1.17 -21.25
CA SER A 291 -10.81 0.87 -22.55
C SER A 291 -9.88 -0.04 -23.38
N LYS A 292 -10.46 -1.11 -23.96
CA LYS A 292 -9.73 -2.06 -24.82
C LYS A 292 -9.36 -1.48 -26.20
N LYS A 293 -9.83 -0.28 -26.51
CA LYS A 293 -9.64 0.40 -27.81
C LYS A 293 -8.75 1.63 -27.61
N LEU A 294 -7.50 1.42 -27.19
CA LEU A 294 -6.51 2.51 -27.28
C LEU A 294 -6.16 2.74 -28.75
N PRO A 295 -5.99 4.00 -29.19
CA PRO A 295 -5.54 4.30 -30.54
C PRO A 295 -4.22 3.55 -30.80
N ALA A 296 -4.17 2.78 -31.90
CA ALA A 296 -2.92 2.36 -32.45
C ALA A 296 -2.29 3.58 -33.11
N GLY A 297 -1.17 4.06 -32.53
CA GLY A 297 -0.41 5.19 -33.09
C GLY A 297 0.22 4.86 -34.42
#